data_1754a569ec32e5b51bc6208feb5645e2
#
_entry.id   1754a569ec32e5b51bc6208feb5645e2
#
_cell.length_a   1.000
_cell.length_b   1.000
_cell.length_c   1.000
_cell.angle_alpha   90.00
_cell.angle_beta   90.00
_cell.angle_gamma   90.00
#
_symmetry.space_group_name_H-M   'P 1'
#
loop_
_entity.id
_entity.type
_entity.pdbx_description
1 polymer ?
#
loop_
_entity_poly.entity_id
_entity_poly.type
_entity_poly.pdbx_seq_one_letter_code
_entity_poly.pdbx_strand_id
1 'polypeptide(L)'
;MKDRLRLVMIGDGPLKAQSQSLLEQAGCAELAWLPGERNDVPEILRGIDCFALPSLAEGISNTILEAMASGLPVIATDVGGNSELIDAGRSGVLVSAGDVETMAQSIVSYANDSEKARRAGQAGRATVERKFSMAAMVQQYQGLYDRLLNTI
;
A
#
# COMPACT_ATOMS: atom_id res chain seq x y z
N MET A 1 7.96 -1.58 -22.30
CA MET A 1 7.48 -1.50 -20.90
C MET A 1 7.24 -0.07 -20.45
N LYS A 2 8.12 0.89 -20.76
CA LYS A 2 7.92 2.33 -20.40
C LYS A 2 6.56 2.89 -20.81
N ASP A 3 6.02 2.50 -21.95
CA ASP A 3 4.72 3.03 -22.44
C ASP A 3 3.48 2.50 -21.72
N ARG A 4 3.63 1.52 -20.85
CA ARG A 4 2.53 0.87 -20.14
C ARG A 4 2.40 1.27 -18.68
N LEU A 5 3.43 1.85 -18.07
CA LEU A 5 3.41 2.27 -16.68
C LEU A 5 3.15 3.77 -16.55
N ARG A 6 2.38 4.13 -15.55
CA ARG A 6 2.19 5.50 -15.07
C ARG A 6 2.41 5.52 -13.58
N LEU A 7 3.08 6.57 -13.11
CA LEU A 7 3.37 6.77 -11.68
C LEU A 7 2.51 7.91 -11.14
N VAL A 8 1.86 7.65 -10.02
CA VAL A 8 1.13 8.67 -9.26
C VAL A 8 1.79 8.76 -7.88
N MET A 9 2.30 9.92 -7.53
CA MET A 9 2.91 10.19 -6.21
C MET A 9 2.10 11.28 -5.50
N ILE A 10 1.31 10.86 -4.51
CA ILE A 10 0.46 11.76 -3.73
C ILE A 10 1.18 12.14 -2.44
N GLY A 11 1.07 13.39 -2.08
CA GLY A 11 1.68 13.97 -0.90
C GLY A 11 2.63 15.11 -1.23
N ASP A 12 3.07 15.79 -0.21
CA ASP A 12 4.06 16.85 -0.28
C ASP A 12 5.15 16.61 0.76
N GLY A 13 6.31 17.25 0.60
CA GLY A 13 7.41 17.12 1.51
C GLY A 13 8.74 17.53 0.90
N PRO A 14 9.80 17.55 1.72
CA PRO A 14 11.12 18.06 1.31
C PRO A 14 11.77 17.28 0.15
N LEU A 15 11.36 16.02 -0.08
CA LEU A 15 11.92 15.18 -1.12
C LEU A 15 11.18 15.27 -2.48
N LYS A 16 10.08 16.02 -2.57
CA LYS A 16 9.29 16.15 -3.81
C LYS A 16 10.12 16.68 -4.99
N ALA A 17 10.88 17.74 -4.76
CA ALA A 17 11.75 18.32 -5.81
C ALA A 17 12.83 17.33 -6.26
N GLN A 18 13.39 16.56 -5.33
CA GLN A 18 14.36 15.51 -5.64
C GLN A 18 13.72 14.38 -6.46
N SER A 19 12.53 13.95 -6.11
CA SER A 19 11.78 12.93 -6.86
C SER A 19 11.51 13.39 -8.29
N GLN A 20 11.09 14.63 -8.46
CA GLN A 20 10.87 15.22 -9.78
C GLN A 20 12.16 15.25 -10.60
N SER A 21 13.28 15.70 -10.02
CA SER A 21 14.59 15.73 -10.69
C SER A 21 15.05 14.33 -11.12
N LEU A 22 14.85 13.32 -10.30
CA LEU A 22 15.18 11.92 -10.64
C LEU A 22 14.36 11.42 -11.83
N LEU A 23 13.07 11.76 -11.89
CA LEU A 23 12.19 11.38 -13.02
C LEU A 23 12.61 12.08 -14.31
N GLU A 24 13.01 13.35 -14.26
CA GLU A 24 13.53 14.12 -15.39
C GLU A 24 14.84 13.52 -15.91
N GLN A 25 15.79 13.23 -15.01
CA GLN A 25 17.07 12.60 -15.35
C GLN A 25 16.90 11.20 -15.98
N ALA A 26 15.89 10.46 -15.52
CA ALA A 26 15.55 9.16 -16.08
C ALA A 26 14.74 9.22 -17.39
N GLY A 27 14.36 10.42 -17.86
CA GLY A 27 13.51 10.61 -19.04
C GLY A 27 12.12 10.01 -18.86
N CYS A 28 11.57 10.07 -17.63
CA CYS A 28 10.30 9.49 -17.24
C CYS A 28 9.30 10.52 -16.67
N ALA A 29 9.62 11.82 -16.71
CA ALA A 29 8.79 12.86 -16.12
C ALA A 29 7.36 12.87 -16.68
N GLU A 30 7.20 12.65 -17.99
CA GLU A 30 5.88 12.59 -18.63
C GLU A 30 5.02 11.36 -18.23
N LEU A 31 5.63 10.37 -17.62
CA LEU A 31 4.95 9.16 -17.14
C LEU A 31 4.49 9.29 -15.69
N ALA A 32 4.84 10.40 -15.03
CA ALA A 32 4.62 10.61 -13.61
C ALA A 32 3.72 11.83 -13.35
N TRP A 33 2.82 11.68 -12.39
CA TRP A 33 1.97 12.76 -11.90
C TRP A 33 2.23 12.95 -10.40
N LEU A 34 2.76 14.13 -10.04
CA LEU A 34 3.12 14.53 -8.68
C LEU A 34 2.29 15.75 -8.24
N PRO A 35 0.98 15.59 -7.97
CA PRO A 35 0.08 16.72 -7.70
C PRO A 35 0.30 17.42 -6.36
N GLY A 36 1.09 16.83 -5.45
CA GLY A 36 1.17 17.28 -4.07
C GLY A 36 0.07 16.64 -3.19
N GLU A 37 -0.35 17.35 -2.14
CA GLU A 37 -1.44 16.91 -1.27
C GLU A 37 -2.77 16.86 -2.01
N ARG A 38 -3.59 15.85 -1.71
CA ARG A 38 -4.91 15.61 -2.32
C ARG A 38 -5.93 15.23 -1.25
N ASN A 39 -7.16 15.67 -1.45
CA ASN A 39 -8.30 15.33 -0.59
C ASN A 39 -9.19 14.22 -1.18
N ASP A 40 -8.93 13.82 -2.41
CA ASP A 40 -9.64 12.80 -3.18
C ASP A 40 -8.83 11.50 -3.32
N VAL A 41 -8.04 11.17 -2.29
CA VAL A 41 -7.21 9.95 -2.27
C VAL A 41 -8.04 8.67 -2.52
N PRO A 42 -9.27 8.51 -1.95
CA PRO A 42 -10.10 7.34 -2.22
C PRO A 42 -10.48 7.19 -3.70
N GLU A 43 -10.71 8.30 -4.42
CA GLU A 43 -10.98 8.32 -5.86
C GLU A 43 -9.75 7.88 -6.65
N ILE A 44 -8.58 8.39 -6.28
CA ILE A 44 -7.31 8.04 -6.92
C ILE A 44 -7.00 6.56 -6.72
N LEU A 45 -7.17 6.04 -5.49
CA LEU A 45 -6.95 4.61 -5.21
C LEU A 45 -7.86 3.70 -6.06
N ARG A 46 -9.06 4.14 -6.41
CA ARG A 46 -9.95 3.38 -7.33
C ARG A 46 -9.51 3.42 -8.79
N GLY A 47 -8.63 4.34 -9.15
CA GLY A 47 -8.15 4.56 -10.51
C GLY A 47 -6.75 4.00 -10.81
N ILE A 48 -6.08 3.37 -9.85
CA ILE A 48 -4.75 2.80 -10.01
C ILE A 48 -4.79 1.27 -9.94
N ASP A 49 -3.73 0.62 -10.40
CA ASP A 49 -3.64 -0.85 -10.51
C ASP A 49 -2.78 -1.48 -9.41
N CYS A 50 -1.94 -0.70 -8.74
CA CYS A 50 -1.03 -1.18 -7.70
C CYS A 50 -0.67 -0.04 -6.76
N PHE A 51 -0.53 -0.34 -5.47
CA PHE A 51 -0.08 0.59 -4.46
C PHE A 51 1.31 0.20 -3.96
N ALA A 52 2.24 1.17 -3.89
CA ALA A 52 3.58 0.97 -3.37
C ALA A 52 3.87 1.95 -2.23
N LEU A 53 4.39 1.46 -1.10
CA LEU A 53 4.77 2.27 0.07
C LEU A 53 6.23 1.99 0.46
N PRO A 54 7.19 2.83 0.02
CA PRO A 54 8.62 2.65 0.28
C PRO A 54 9.08 3.32 1.59
N SER A 55 8.30 3.28 2.64
CA SER A 55 8.61 3.96 3.90
C SER A 55 9.86 3.38 4.58
N LEU A 56 10.60 4.23 5.28
CA LEU A 56 11.73 3.82 6.12
C LEU A 56 11.29 3.48 7.55
N ALA A 57 10.14 4.01 7.99
CA ALA A 57 9.55 3.72 9.29
C ALA A 57 8.03 3.91 9.21
N GLU A 58 7.30 3.06 9.89
CA GLU A 58 5.84 3.11 10.02
C GLU A 58 5.43 2.67 11.43
N GLY A 59 4.26 3.12 11.87
CA GLY A 59 3.53 2.44 12.94
C GLY A 59 2.67 1.33 12.35
N ILE A 60 1.36 1.56 12.26
CA ILE A 60 0.41 0.81 11.44
C ILE A 60 -0.04 1.76 10.31
N SER A 61 0.22 1.39 9.07
CA SER A 61 -0.04 2.26 7.92
C SER A 61 -1.51 2.27 7.53
N ASN A 62 -2.19 3.39 7.75
CA ASN A 62 -3.56 3.58 7.27
C ASN A 62 -3.64 3.57 5.74
N THR A 63 -2.63 4.07 5.05
CA THR A 63 -2.62 4.09 3.57
C THR A 63 -2.55 2.69 2.99
N ILE A 64 -1.87 1.74 3.64
CA ILE A 64 -1.91 0.32 3.29
C ILE A 64 -3.35 -0.22 3.46
N LEU A 65 -4.00 0.07 4.59
CA LEU A 65 -5.38 -0.39 4.82
C LEU A 65 -6.36 0.18 3.80
N GLU A 66 -6.22 1.46 3.43
CA GLU A 66 -7.03 2.12 2.39
C GLU A 66 -6.81 1.49 1.01
N ALA A 67 -5.56 1.23 0.64
CA ALA A 67 -5.22 0.55 -0.61
C ALA A 67 -5.78 -0.88 -0.65
N MET A 68 -5.62 -1.65 0.42
CA MET A 68 -6.19 -3.00 0.54
C MET A 68 -7.73 -2.97 0.51
N ALA A 69 -8.37 -2.02 1.19
CA ALA A 69 -9.83 -1.84 1.16
C ALA A 69 -10.33 -1.50 -0.25
N SER A 70 -9.52 -0.79 -1.03
CA SER A 70 -9.79 -0.49 -2.45
C SER A 70 -9.57 -1.70 -3.37
N GLY A 71 -9.07 -2.82 -2.84
CA GLY A 71 -8.81 -4.04 -3.61
C GLY A 71 -7.51 -4.01 -4.41
N LEU A 72 -6.57 -3.12 -4.04
CA LEU A 72 -5.29 -3.00 -4.71
C LEU A 72 -4.28 -4.04 -4.21
N PRO A 73 -3.44 -4.60 -5.08
CA PRO A 73 -2.23 -5.29 -4.66
C PRO A 73 -1.28 -4.26 -4.02
N VAL A 74 -0.71 -4.61 -2.87
CA VAL A 74 0.17 -3.73 -2.11
C VAL A 74 1.61 -4.26 -2.15
N ILE A 75 2.55 -3.35 -2.37
CA ILE A 75 3.98 -3.58 -2.19
C ILE A 75 4.46 -2.59 -1.14
N ALA A 76 5.00 -3.07 -0.03
CA ALA A 76 5.45 -2.18 1.04
C ALA A 76 6.78 -2.65 1.62
N THR A 77 7.50 -1.73 2.23
CA THR A 77 8.67 -2.07 3.03
C THR A 77 8.25 -2.80 4.31
N ASP A 78 9.04 -3.80 4.69
CA ASP A 78 8.86 -4.57 5.94
C ASP A 78 9.41 -3.76 7.13
N VAL A 79 8.64 -2.76 7.53
CA VAL A 79 8.96 -1.87 8.65
C VAL A 79 7.73 -1.66 9.53
N GLY A 80 7.95 -1.47 10.84
CA GLY A 80 6.85 -1.27 11.79
C GLY A 80 5.83 -2.39 11.75
N GLY A 81 4.56 -2.05 11.75
CA GLY A 81 3.43 -2.99 11.69
C GLY A 81 3.00 -3.41 10.28
N ASN A 82 3.75 -3.10 9.23
CA ASN A 82 3.35 -3.45 7.86
C ASN A 82 3.21 -4.96 7.64
N SER A 83 4.05 -5.77 8.30
CA SER A 83 3.96 -7.23 8.28
C SER A 83 2.74 -7.80 9.02
N GLU A 84 2.09 -7.01 9.87
CA GLU A 84 0.81 -7.40 10.50
C GLU A 84 -0.38 -7.19 9.54
N LEU A 85 -0.24 -6.27 8.59
CA LEU A 85 -1.26 -5.93 7.61
C LEU A 85 -1.20 -6.84 6.38
N ILE A 86 0.02 -7.09 5.88
CA ILE A 86 0.27 -7.77 4.60
C ILE A 86 0.67 -9.23 4.85
N ASP A 87 -0.12 -10.14 4.34
CA ASP A 87 0.23 -11.58 4.21
C ASP A 87 1.10 -11.73 2.97
N ALA A 88 2.44 -11.78 3.19
CA ALA A 88 3.43 -11.77 2.11
C ALA A 88 3.23 -12.94 1.14
N GLY A 89 3.21 -12.62 -0.15
CA GLY A 89 2.96 -13.57 -1.23
C GLY A 89 1.48 -13.89 -1.47
N ARG A 90 0.57 -13.48 -0.59
CA ARG A 90 -0.87 -13.68 -0.73
C ARG A 90 -1.65 -12.39 -0.94
N SER A 91 -1.53 -11.42 -0.03
CA SER A 91 -2.24 -10.12 -0.11
C SER A 91 -1.35 -8.97 -0.56
N GLY A 92 -0.07 -9.22 -0.74
CA GLY A 92 0.90 -8.23 -1.19
C GLY A 92 2.32 -8.74 -1.12
N VAL A 93 3.27 -7.82 -1.26
CA VAL A 93 4.71 -8.08 -1.19
C VAL A 93 5.32 -7.20 -0.10
N LEU A 94 6.15 -7.79 0.74
CA LEU A 94 7.01 -7.08 1.68
C LEU A 94 8.44 -7.10 1.15
N VAL A 95 9.10 -5.96 1.17
CA VAL A 95 10.49 -5.79 0.74
C VAL A 95 11.31 -5.14 1.86
N SER A 96 12.60 -5.41 1.91
CA SER A 96 13.47 -4.75 2.90
C SER A 96 13.51 -3.24 2.67
N ALA A 97 13.61 -2.46 3.75
CA ALA A 97 13.76 -1.00 3.63
C ALA A 97 15.02 -0.66 2.82
N GLY A 98 14.88 0.21 1.82
CA GLY A 98 15.95 0.60 0.92
C GLY A 98 16.25 -0.38 -0.23
N ASP A 99 15.58 -1.52 -0.31
CA ASP A 99 15.71 -2.46 -1.43
C ASP A 99 14.87 -1.99 -2.63
N VAL A 100 15.44 -1.04 -3.35
CA VAL A 100 14.81 -0.43 -4.54
C VAL A 100 14.60 -1.44 -5.66
N GLU A 101 15.55 -2.36 -5.82
CA GLU A 101 15.52 -3.36 -6.89
C GLU A 101 14.36 -4.33 -6.72
N THR A 102 14.22 -4.92 -5.54
CA THR A 102 13.12 -5.86 -5.25
C THR A 102 11.76 -5.15 -5.32
N MET A 103 11.66 -3.90 -4.89
CA MET A 103 10.44 -3.12 -5.02
C MET A 103 10.07 -2.89 -6.50
N ALA A 104 11.04 -2.47 -7.32
CA ALA A 104 10.82 -2.26 -8.74
C ALA A 104 10.42 -3.55 -9.47
N GLN A 105 11.09 -4.67 -9.16
CA GLN A 105 10.75 -5.99 -9.71
C GLN A 105 9.34 -6.42 -9.31
N SER A 106 8.92 -6.13 -8.09
CA SER A 106 7.57 -6.44 -7.61
C SER A 106 6.50 -5.65 -8.36
N ILE A 107 6.73 -4.35 -8.59
CA ILE A 107 5.83 -3.50 -9.40
C ILE A 107 5.73 -4.07 -10.83
N VAL A 108 6.86 -4.38 -11.46
CA VAL A 108 6.91 -4.96 -12.81
C VAL A 108 6.20 -6.32 -12.85
N SER A 109 6.33 -7.14 -11.81
CA SER A 109 5.65 -8.43 -11.70
C SER A 109 4.13 -8.27 -11.73
N TYR A 110 3.56 -7.32 -10.96
CA TYR A 110 2.14 -7.04 -10.99
C TYR A 110 1.68 -6.42 -12.32
N ALA A 111 2.49 -5.54 -12.92
CA ALA A 111 2.17 -4.95 -14.21
C ALA A 111 2.13 -5.96 -15.36
N ASN A 112 2.90 -7.06 -15.25
CA ASN A 112 2.95 -8.12 -16.27
C ASN A 112 1.94 -9.26 -16.03
N ASP A 113 1.43 -9.40 -14.81
CA ASP A 113 0.47 -10.45 -14.43
C ASP A 113 -0.72 -9.82 -13.68
N SER A 114 -1.70 -9.35 -14.46
CA SER A 114 -2.92 -8.73 -13.95
C SER A 114 -3.75 -9.69 -13.08
N GLU A 115 -3.70 -10.98 -13.35
CA GLU A 115 -4.43 -11.98 -12.57
C GLU A 115 -3.78 -12.19 -11.19
N LYS A 116 -2.44 -12.18 -11.12
CA LYS A 116 -1.70 -12.18 -9.86
C LYS A 116 -2.02 -10.92 -9.05
N ALA A 117 -1.98 -9.75 -9.69
CA ALA A 117 -2.32 -8.47 -9.07
C ALA A 117 -3.75 -8.48 -8.50
N ARG A 118 -4.73 -8.91 -9.30
CA ARG A 118 -6.13 -9.02 -8.90
C ARG A 118 -6.33 -9.96 -7.70
N ARG A 119 -5.71 -11.15 -7.72
CA ARG A 119 -5.78 -12.11 -6.60
C ARG A 119 -5.20 -11.52 -5.33
N ALA A 120 -4.05 -10.86 -5.40
CA ALA A 120 -3.44 -10.21 -4.24
C ALA A 120 -4.34 -9.10 -3.67
N GLY A 121 -4.89 -8.23 -4.52
CA GLY A 121 -5.81 -7.19 -4.11
C GLY A 121 -7.08 -7.74 -3.44
N GLN A 122 -7.69 -8.79 -4.00
CA GLN A 122 -8.86 -9.44 -3.40
C GLN A 122 -8.55 -10.05 -2.04
N ALA A 123 -7.39 -10.70 -1.89
CA ALA A 123 -6.96 -11.26 -0.62
C ALA A 123 -6.69 -10.17 0.43
N GLY A 124 -6.11 -9.04 0.00
CA GLY A 124 -5.91 -7.86 0.82
C GLY A 124 -7.23 -7.31 1.33
N ARG A 125 -8.18 -7.05 0.44
CA ARG A 125 -9.50 -6.54 0.80
C ARG A 125 -10.24 -7.45 1.78
N ALA A 126 -10.26 -8.76 1.53
CA ALA A 126 -10.87 -9.72 2.44
C ALA A 126 -10.22 -9.71 3.84
N THR A 127 -8.91 -9.43 3.92
CA THR A 127 -8.20 -9.30 5.19
C THR A 127 -8.62 -8.04 5.95
N VAL A 128 -8.72 -6.90 5.28
CA VAL A 128 -9.17 -5.64 5.88
C VAL A 128 -10.61 -5.75 6.38
N GLU A 129 -11.51 -6.25 5.55
CA GLU A 129 -12.93 -6.42 5.91
C GLU A 129 -13.09 -7.32 7.14
N ARG A 130 -12.30 -8.38 7.25
CA ARG A 130 -12.38 -9.32 8.37
C ARG A 130 -11.71 -8.83 9.65
N LYS A 131 -10.50 -8.23 9.55
CA LYS A 131 -9.64 -7.96 10.72
C LYS A 131 -9.64 -6.50 11.16
N PHE A 132 -9.81 -5.57 10.22
CA PHE A 132 -9.58 -4.15 10.44
C PHE A 132 -10.83 -3.29 10.19
N SER A 133 -11.99 -3.91 10.00
CA SER A 133 -13.25 -3.18 9.94
C SER A 133 -13.63 -2.62 11.31
N MET A 134 -14.44 -1.56 11.32
CA MET A 134 -15.00 -0.99 12.56
C MET A 134 -15.72 -2.06 13.41
N ALA A 135 -16.49 -2.94 12.75
CA ALA A 135 -17.19 -4.04 13.42
C ALA A 135 -16.20 -5.01 14.09
N ALA A 136 -15.13 -5.38 13.41
CA ALA A 136 -14.09 -6.26 13.96
C ALA A 136 -13.39 -5.61 15.17
N MET A 137 -13.09 -4.31 15.08
CA MET A 137 -12.50 -3.55 16.18
C MET A 137 -13.41 -3.55 17.40
N VAL A 138 -14.68 -3.19 17.24
CA VAL A 138 -15.67 -3.16 18.33
C VAL A 138 -15.79 -4.54 18.99
N GLN A 139 -15.88 -5.61 18.20
CA GLN A 139 -15.97 -6.98 18.70
C GLN A 139 -14.71 -7.37 19.50
N GLN A 140 -13.53 -6.98 19.08
CA GLN A 140 -12.28 -7.24 19.83
C GLN A 140 -12.25 -6.51 21.16
N TYR A 141 -12.67 -5.24 21.21
CA TYR A 141 -12.79 -4.49 22.47
C TYR A 141 -13.82 -5.10 23.41
N GLN A 142 -15.01 -5.46 22.92
CA GLN A 142 -16.01 -6.15 23.72
C GLN A 142 -15.46 -7.45 24.31
N GLY A 143 -14.83 -8.30 23.51
CA GLY A 143 -14.21 -9.53 24.00
C GLY A 143 -13.06 -9.31 24.99
N LEU A 144 -12.37 -8.18 24.94
CA LEU A 144 -11.37 -7.80 25.95
C LEU A 144 -12.06 -7.46 27.28
N TYR A 145 -13.09 -6.61 27.25
CA TYR A 145 -13.85 -6.23 28.45
C TYR A 145 -14.52 -7.43 29.10
N ASP A 146 -15.14 -8.31 28.33
CA ASP A 146 -15.78 -9.53 28.85
C ASP A 146 -14.78 -10.43 29.58
N ARG A 147 -13.57 -10.60 29.04
CA ARG A 147 -12.51 -11.37 29.73
C ARG A 147 -12.08 -10.72 31.04
N LEU A 148 -11.90 -9.40 31.07
CA LEU A 148 -11.48 -8.69 32.28
C LEU A 148 -12.56 -8.73 33.36
N LEU A 149 -13.83 -8.59 33.01
CA LEU A 149 -14.94 -8.61 33.94
C LEU A 149 -15.23 -10.03 34.49
N ASN A 150 -15.01 -11.07 33.70
CA ASN A 150 -15.21 -12.46 34.14
C ASN A 150 -13.97 -13.01 34.90
N THR A 151 -12.91 -12.24 35.08
CA THR A 151 -11.71 -12.62 35.85
C THR A 151 -11.73 -12.07 37.27
N ILE A 152 -12.76 -11.27 37.62
CA ILE A 152 -13.05 -10.74 38.95
C ILE A 152 -14.15 -11.57 39.59
#